data_7107ea91b2144961fa9195b99097688d
#
_entry.id   7107ea91b2144961fa9195b99097688d
#
_cell.length_a   1.000
_cell.length_b   1.000
_cell.length_c   1.000
_cell.angle_alpha   90.00
_cell.angle_beta   90.00
_cell.angle_gamma   90.00
#
_symmetry.space_group_name_H-M   'P 1'
#
loop_
_entity.id
_entity.type
_entity.pdbx_description
1 polymer ?
#
loop_
_entity_poly.entity_id
_entity_poly.type
_entity_poly.pdbx_seq_one_letter_code
_entity_poly.pdbx_strand_id
1 'polypeptide(L)'
;MRPPALWHLLPTALRQPGMHPLRSGIGAILGLLITACLTAQVIADRSALPFLIAPIGASAVLVFALPAAPLAQPRAVIGGNFVSALCGVLVAQSVTHPMLAGPLAAGLAIMAMQ
;
A
#
# COMPACT_ATOMS: atom_id res chain seq x y z
N MET A 1 -31.12 -16.36 -21.03
CA MET A 1 -30.83 -15.67 -19.77
C MET A 1 -29.81 -14.57 -20.05
N ARG A 2 -30.22 -13.33 -19.98
CA ARG A 2 -29.28 -12.20 -20.08
C ARG A 2 -28.53 -12.08 -18.75
N PRO A 3 -27.20 -12.00 -18.71
CA PRO A 3 -26.48 -11.80 -17.48
C PRO A 3 -26.91 -10.45 -16.85
N PRO A 4 -27.03 -10.38 -15.53
CA PRO A 4 -27.49 -9.17 -14.87
C PRO A 4 -26.55 -8.00 -15.18
N ALA A 5 -27.15 -6.82 -15.34
CA ALA A 5 -26.50 -5.56 -15.74
C ALA A 5 -25.36 -5.06 -14.84
N LEU A 6 -24.94 -5.84 -13.86
CA LEU A 6 -23.84 -5.53 -12.93
C LEU A 6 -22.45 -5.52 -13.57
N TRP A 7 -22.31 -6.14 -14.76
CA TRP A 7 -21.04 -6.17 -15.50
C TRP A 7 -20.61 -4.80 -16.03
N HIS A 8 -21.54 -3.86 -16.16
CA HIS A 8 -21.26 -2.48 -16.58
C HIS A 8 -20.74 -1.60 -15.44
N LEU A 9 -20.90 -2.05 -14.19
CA LEU A 9 -20.41 -1.34 -13.00
C LEU A 9 -19.00 -1.76 -12.58
N LEU A 10 -18.47 -2.86 -13.15
CA LEU A 10 -17.08 -3.22 -12.94
C LEU A 10 -16.20 -2.23 -13.71
N PRO A 11 -15.34 -1.48 -13.02
CA PRO A 11 -14.45 -0.54 -13.67
C PRO A 11 -13.62 -1.30 -14.72
N THR A 12 -13.50 -0.72 -15.90
CA THR A 12 -12.73 -1.23 -17.03
C THR A 12 -11.29 -1.63 -16.66
N ALA A 13 -10.80 -1.15 -15.54
CA ALA A 13 -9.53 -1.53 -14.95
C ALA A 13 -9.39 -3.03 -14.63
N LEU A 14 -10.49 -3.72 -14.31
CA LEU A 14 -10.48 -5.18 -14.08
C LEU A 14 -10.54 -6.00 -15.37
N ARG A 15 -10.76 -5.34 -16.51
CA ARG A 15 -10.93 -5.97 -17.83
C ARG A 15 -9.70 -5.83 -18.72
N GLN A 16 -8.51 -5.67 -18.17
CA GLN A 16 -7.29 -5.62 -18.98
C GLN A 16 -6.88 -7.05 -19.41
N PRO A 17 -7.17 -7.47 -20.66
CA PRO A 17 -6.64 -8.71 -21.20
C PRO A 17 -5.17 -8.49 -21.53
N GLY A 18 -4.29 -9.12 -20.79
CA GLY A 18 -2.88 -9.13 -21.18
C GLY A 18 -1.82 -9.07 -20.09
N MET A 19 -2.18 -8.78 -18.84
CA MET A 19 -1.21 -8.94 -17.77
C MET A 19 -1.20 -10.38 -17.28
N HIS A 20 -0.17 -11.11 -17.67
CA HIS A 20 0.02 -12.45 -17.16
C HIS A 20 0.14 -12.40 -15.63
N PRO A 21 -0.73 -13.05 -14.86
CA PRO A 21 -0.72 -13.01 -13.40
C PRO A 21 0.63 -13.45 -12.81
N LEU A 22 1.34 -14.30 -13.54
CA LEU A 22 2.69 -14.73 -13.17
C LEU A 22 3.71 -13.57 -13.14
N ARG A 23 3.65 -12.64 -14.10
CA ARG A 23 4.58 -11.50 -14.14
C ARG A 23 4.34 -10.54 -12.98
N SER A 24 3.07 -10.27 -12.69
CA SER A 24 2.68 -9.44 -11.53
C SER A 24 3.08 -10.09 -10.21
N GLY A 25 2.85 -11.40 -10.08
CA GLY A 25 3.23 -12.15 -8.89
C GLY A 25 4.74 -12.17 -8.66
N ILE A 26 5.52 -12.44 -9.70
CA ILE A 26 7.00 -12.42 -9.61
C ILE A 26 7.50 -11.01 -9.26
N GLY A 27 6.95 -9.98 -9.90
CA GLY A 27 7.30 -8.59 -9.59
C GLY A 27 7.02 -8.23 -8.13
N ALA A 28 5.86 -8.61 -7.62
CA ALA A 28 5.49 -8.38 -6.22
C ALA A 28 6.43 -9.12 -5.25
N ILE A 29 6.74 -10.38 -5.52
CA ILE A 29 7.66 -11.18 -4.68
C ILE A 29 9.05 -10.53 -4.65
N LEU A 30 9.61 -10.19 -5.80
CA LEU A 30 10.92 -9.55 -5.88
C LEU A 30 10.94 -8.19 -5.17
N GLY A 31 9.93 -7.37 -5.40
CA GLY A 31 9.81 -6.06 -4.75
C GLY A 31 9.71 -6.17 -3.23
N LEU A 32 8.90 -7.08 -2.73
CA LEU A 32 8.77 -7.33 -1.29
C LEU A 32 10.04 -7.90 -0.67
N LEU A 33 10.72 -8.82 -1.36
CA LEU A 33 12.00 -9.37 -0.89
C LEU A 33 13.07 -8.29 -0.77
N ILE A 34 13.24 -7.46 -1.80
CA ILE A 34 14.21 -6.36 -1.79
C ILE A 34 13.89 -5.40 -0.64
N THR A 35 12.63 -5.01 -0.50
CA THR A 35 12.21 -4.11 0.58
C THR A 35 12.43 -4.73 1.95
N ALA A 36 12.10 -5.99 2.14
CA ALA A 36 12.32 -6.70 3.40
C ALA A 36 13.81 -6.78 3.75
N CYS A 37 14.67 -7.10 2.76
CA CYS A 37 16.12 -7.14 2.98
C CYS A 37 16.69 -5.77 3.36
N LEU A 38 16.28 -4.71 2.66
CA LEU A 38 16.74 -3.35 2.97
C LEU A 38 16.25 -2.90 4.35
N THR A 39 15.00 -3.15 4.68
CA THR A 39 14.41 -2.82 5.98
C THR A 39 15.10 -3.58 7.10
N ALA A 40 15.40 -4.87 6.91
CA ALA A 40 16.11 -5.68 7.89
C ALA A 40 17.54 -5.21 8.20
N GLN A 41 18.17 -4.49 7.27
CA GLN A 41 19.51 -3.90 7.51
C GLN A 41 19.45 -2.60 8.30
N VAL A 42 18.36 -1.84 8.17
CA VAL A 42 18.21 -0.54 8.80
C VAL A 42 17.63 -0.66 10.22
N ILE A 43 16.76 -1.64 10.43
CA ILE A 43 16.06 -1.82 11.70
C ILE A 43 16.80 -2.83 12.56
N ALA A 44 17.28 -2.38 13.72
CA ALA A 44 17.96 -3.22 14.70
C ALA A 44 17.01 -4.22 15.38
N ASP A 45 15.74 -3.88 15.54
CA ASP A 45 14.73 -4.75 16.16
C ASP A 45 13.95 -5.53 15.10
N ARG A 46 14.33 -6.79 14.90
CA ARG A 46 13.70 -7.70 13.95
C ARG A 46 12.25 -8.07 14.31
N SER A 47 11.82 -7.87 15.53
CA SER A 47 10.45 -8.15 15.95
C SER A 47 9.43 -7.18 15.33
N ALA A 48 9.88 -5.99 14.93
CA ALA A 48 9.05 -4.99 14.26
C ALA A 48 8.85 -5.24 12.75
N LEU A 49 9.66 -6.11 12.12
CA LEU A 49 9.63 -6.36 10.68
C LEU A 49 8.24 -6.77 10.14
N PRO A 50 7.48 -7.69 10.79
CA PRO A 50 6.17 -8.08 10.29
C PRO A 50 5.18 -6.91 10.21
N PHE A 51 5.23 -6.00 11.18
CA PHE A 51 4.35 -4.82 11.23
C PHE A 51 4.68 -3.79 10.15
N LEU A 52 5.94 -3.75 9.70
CA LEU A 52 6.39 -2.84 8.64
C LEU A 52 6.14 -3.43 7.24
N ILE A 53 6.27 -4.74 7.09
CA ILE A 53 6.10 -5.42 5.80
C ILE A 53 4.63 -5.51 5.40
N ALA A 54 3.71 -5.68 6.36
CA ALA A 54 2.29 -5.84 6.08
C ALA A 54 1.68 -4.67 5.26
N PRO A 55 1.86 -3.39 5.62
CA PRO A 55 1.34 -2.28 4.81
C PRO A 55 2.04 -2.15 3.45
N ILE A 56 3.32 -2.50 3.37
CA ILE A 56 4.05 -2.52 2.09
C ILE A 56 3.48 -3.60 1.16
N GLY A 57 3.09 -4.75 1.72
CA GLY A 57 2.42 -5.82 0.98
C GLY A 57 1.11 -5.35 0.35
N ALA A 58 0.29 -4.61 1.08
CA ALA A 58 -0.95 -4.03 0.55
C ALA A 58 -0.70 -3.06 -0.61
N SER A 59 0.31 -2.20 -0.49
CA SER A 59 0.71 -1.29 -1.57
C SER A 59 1.26 -2.03 -2.78
N ALA A 60 2.00 -3.13 -2.58
CA ALA A 60 2.51 -3.96 -3.65
C ALA A 60 1.37 -4.61 -4.45
N VAL A 61 0.33 -5.13 -3.77
CA VAL A 61 -0.85 -5.67 -4.46
C VAL A 61 -1.50 -4.60 -5.35
N LEU A 62 -1.63 -3.38 -4.85
CA LEU A 62 -2.23 -2.29 -5.62
C LEU A 62 -1.41 -1.98 -6.90
N VAL A 63 -0.10 -1.85 -6.75
CA VAL A 63 0.81 -1.49 -7.86
C VAL A 63 0.93 -2.60 -8.90
N PHE A 64 1.03 -3.85 -8.47
CA PHE A 64 1.29 -4.98 -9.36
C PHE A 64 0.03 -5.66 -9.88
N ALA A 65 -1.05 -5.70 -9.11
CA ALA A 65 -2.30 -6.33 -9.53
C ALA A 65 -3.27 -5.36 -10.23
N LEU A 66 -3.22 -4.07 -9.90
CA LEU A 66 -4.11 -3.05 -10.43
C LEU A 66 -3.35 -1.81 -10.96
N PRO A 67 -2.39 -1.97 -11.88
CA PRO A 67 -1.54 -0.85 -12.34
C PRO A 67 -2.32 0.25 -13.07
N ALA A 68 -3.51 -0.04 -13.57
CA ALA A 68 -4.39 0.93 -14.20
C ALA A 68 -5.22 1.76 -13.19
N ALA A 69 -5.17 1.41 -11.90
CA ALA A 69 -5.88 2.17 -10.87
C ALA A 69 -5.20 3.54 -10.66
N PRO A 70 -5.98 4.62 -10.47
CA PRO A 70 -5.43 5.95 -10.19
C PRO A 70 -4.49 5.96 -8.97
N LEU A 71 -4.79 5.13 -7.96
CA LEU A 71 -4.00 4.99 -6.74
C LEU A 71 -2.69 4.21 -6.93
N ALA A 72 -2.55 3.46 -8.02
CA ALA A 72 -1.33 2.73 -8.38
C ALA A 72 -0.31 3.61 -9.10
N GLN A 73 -0.64 4.85 -9.41
CA GLN A 73 0.29 5.77 -10.05
C GLN A 73 1.47 6.11 -9.13
N PRO A 74 2.70 6.22 -9.66
CA PRO A 74 3.89 6.48 -8.84
C PRO A 74 3.77 7.72 -7.96
N ARG A 75 3.13 8.76 -8.46
CA ARG A 75 2.88 10.00 -7.70
C ARG A 75 1.97 9.77 -6.49
N ALA A 76 0.91 8.97 -6.67
CA ALA A 76 -0.03 8.65 -5.60
C ALA A 76 0.63 7.76 -4.54
N VAL A 77 1.40 6.76 -4.95
CA VAL A 77 2.08 5.84 -4.04
C VAL A 77 3.18 6.56 -3.25
N ILE A 78 4.04 7.31 -3.92
CA ILE A 78 5.15 8.03 -3.27
C ILE A 78 4.60 9.16 -2.40
N GLY A 79 3.70 9.98 -2.93
CA GLY A 79 3.08 11.09 -2.19
C GLY A 79 2.29 10.61 -0.98
N GLY A 80 1.48 9.57 -1.15
CA GLY A 80 0.70 8.97 -0.09
C GLY A 80 1.57 8.42 1.05
N ASN A 81 2.62 7.67 0.71
CA ASN A 81 3.57 7.17 1.70
C ASN A 81 4.32 8.29 2.42
N PHE A 82 4.71 9.35 1.70
CA PHE A 82 5.40 10.49 2.30
C PHE A 82 4.50 11.23 3.31
N VAL A 83 3.26 11.54 2.92
CA VAL A 83 2.29 12.21 3.80
C VAL A 83 1.97 11.33 5.01
N SER A 84 1.75 10.03 4.80
CA SER A 84 1.50 9.08 5.89
C SER A 84 2.66 9.00 6.86
N ALA A 85 3.90 8.98 6.37
CA ALA A 85 5.10 8.94 7.21
C ALA A 85 5.23 10.23 8.04
N LEU A 86 5.00 11.40 7.44
CA LEU A 86 5.00 12.68 8.17
C LEU A 86 3.94 12.71 9.27
N CYS A 87 2.70 12.34 8.95
CA CYS A 87 1.62 12.28 9.94
C CYS A 87 1.96 11.28 11.06
N GLY A 88 2.52 10.12 10.70
CA GLY A 88 2.95 9.11 11.67
C GLY A 88 3.99 9.63 12.65
N VAL A 89 5.02 10.31 12.16
CA VAL A 89 6.09 10.89 13.01
C VAL A 89 5.53 11.99 13.93
N LEU A 90 4.70 12.90 13.39
CA LEU A 90 4.10 13.98 14.17
C LEU A 90 3.21 13.45 15.30
N VAL A 91 2.36 12.46 14.99
CA VAL A 91 1.49 11.84 16.00
C VAL A 91 2.30 11.05 17.03
N ALA A 92 3.34 10.33 16.61
CA ALA A 92 4.19 9.56 17.51
C ALA A 92 4.93 10.46 18.53
N GLN A 93 5.25 11.69 18.17
CA GLN A 93 5.85 12.67 19.09
C GLN A 93 4.84 13.26 20.06
N SER A 94 3.56 13.30 19.67
CA SER A 94 2.50 13.95 20.46
C SER A 94 1.73 12.96 21.35
N VAL A 95 1.66 11.69 20.97
CA VAL A 95 0.85 10.66 21.63
C VAL A 95 1.74 9.54 22.14
N THR A 96 1.79 9.39 23.46
CA THR A 96 2.65 8.40 24.14
C THR A 96 2.10 6.96 24.05
N HIS A 97 0.79 6.79 23.76
CA HIS A 97 0.16 5.49 23.67
C HIS A 97 0.15 4.95 22.23
N PRO A 98 0.88 3.87 21.92
CA PRO A 98 0.99 3.33 20.55
C PRO A 98 -0.35 2.91 19.95
N MET A 99 -1.28 2.40 20.76
CA MET A 99 -2.60 1.94 20.29
C MET A 99 -3.48 3.07 19.77
N LEU A 100 -3.28 4.31 20.25
CA LEU A 100 -4.02 5.48 19.79
C LEU A 100 -3.27 6.22 18.67
N ALA A 101 -1.95 6.19 18.70
CA ALA A 101 -1.11 6.87 17.73
C ALA A 101 -1.35 6.37 16.29
N GLY A 102 -1.47 5.05 16.08
CA GLY A 102 -1.68 4.45 14.78
C GLY A 102 -2.97 4.94 14.09
N PRO A 103 -4.15 4.73 14.70
CA PRO A 103 -5.42 5.19 14.12
C PRO A 103 -5.51 6.69 13.91
N LEU A 104 -4.97 7.49 14.84
CA LEU A 104 -4.93 8.95 14.70
C LEU A 104 -4.05 9.40 13.54
N ALA A 105 -2.86 8.80 13.39
CA ALA A 105 -1.96 9.10 12.28
C ALA A 105 -2.59 8.74 10.94
N ALA A 106 -3.26 7.58 10.85
CA ALA A 106 -3.97 7.16 9.65
C ALA A 106 -5.12 8.10 9.30
N GLY A 107 -5.92 8.50 10.29
CA GLY A 107 -7.01 9.46 10.11
C GLY A 107 -6.52 10.82 9.59
N LEU A 108 -5.48 11.36 10.20
CA LEU A 108 -4.87 12.63 9.78
C LEU A 108 -4.26 12.53 8.38
N ALA A 109 -3.60 11.42 8.05
CA ALA A 109 -3.04 11.21 6.72
C ALA A 109 -4.15 11.18 5.65
N ILE A 110 -5.26 10.50 5.90
CA ILE A 110 -6.41 10.47 4.99
C ILE A 110 -7.00 11.87 4.80
N MET A 111 -7.15 12.63 5.87
CA MET A 111 -7.65 14.01 5.79
C MET A 111 -6.71 14.94 5.00
N ALA A 112 -5.40 14.75 5.15
CA ALA A 112 -4.40 15.54 4.44
C ALA A 112 -4.31 15.22 2.94
N MET A 113 -4.78 14.03 2.51
CA MET A 113 -4.79 13.61 1.11
C MET A 113 -6.06 13.99 0.34
N GLN A 114 -7.09 14.46 1.01
CA GLN A 114 -8.35 14.92 0.37
C GLN A 114 -8.26 16.38 -0.07
#